data_64e641ba9a93eba06611b4ee93edb078
#
_entry.id   64e641ba9a93eba06611b4ee93edb078
#
_cell.length_a   1.000
_cell.length_b   1.000
_cell.length_c   1.000
_cell.angle_alpha   90.00
_cell.angle_beta   90.00
_cell.angle_gamma   90.00
#
_symmetry.space_group_name_H-M   'P 1'
#
loop_
_entity.id
_entity.type
_entity.pdbx_description
1 polymer ?
#
loop_
_entity_poly.entity_id
_entity_poly.type
_entity_poly.pdbx_seq_one_letter_code
_entity_poly.pdbx_strand_id
1 'polypeptide(L)'
;MDCPKSEHIGRRAFLKATLMTGTGMWLPNWGSIFNSQTIAAEAKKQNKRCILLWANGGASHIDMFDMKPGRSTGGPFRPIDTKVAGIQICEYMPKVAQQADKLGIIRSMKTGSPDHPDGIYHMHTGYKQSERVPHAEIGAMIAKYCGNPDNDLPSFIRMGPTGNAGAGYLGPTYQPFSIGRDGRLPYFTDAYLGPEADTRRSELLRFVEEQFAEEHKADPYGAHRLAKEKAWRVLRSKPVFDIKNEWAKAKDRYGDTDFGKGCLLARKLVENGIAFVEVGQDNYDSHADNFVCHKANMSVLDPAWSGLLQDLEERGQLNDTLVVWMGEVGRTPGINNRAGRDHYIKAWTIVLAGGGIKGGQVYGSTDAEGRDVKDNPVNEGDLFATIYTALGINPRVKHMISTRPIWATPEGSTPIKPLLG
;
A
#
# COMPACT_ATOMS: atom_id res chain seq x y z
N MET A 1 -23.39 -30.45 -22.10
CA MET A 1 -23.23 -30.55 -20.63
C MET A 1 -22.99 -29.15 -20.13
N ASP A 2 -24.04 -28.52 -19.66
CA ASP A 2 -24.04 -27.10 -19.28
C ASP A 2 -23.31 -26.89 -17.96
N CYS A 3 -22.42 -25.91 -17.95
CA CYS A 3 -21.72 -25.44 -16.76
C CYS A 3 -22.70 -24.51 -15.98
N PRO A 4 -22.93 -24.70 -14.68
CA PRO A 4 -23.86 -23.85 -13.95
C PRO A 4 -23.27 -22.44 -13.74
N LYS A 5 -24.03 -21.43 -14.18
CA LYS A 5 -23.78 -20.01 -13.89
C LYS A 5 -23.78 -19.78 -12.38
N SER A 6 -22.75 -19.17 -11.86
CA SER A 6 -22.71 -18.71 -10.46
C SER A 6 -23.75 -17.59 -10.27
N GLU A 7 -24.84 -17.91 -9.61
CA GLU A 7 -25.87 -16.94 -9.22
C GLU A 7 -25.33 -16.07 -8.06
N HIS A 8 -25.21 -14.77 -8.32
CA HIS A 8 -24.98 -13.78 -7.29
C HIS A 8 -26.21 -13.68 -6.39
N ILE A 9 -26.11 -14.18 -5.17
CA ILE A 9 -27.16 -14.04 -4.15
C ILE A 9 -27.08 -12.60 -3.61
N GLY A 10 -27.87 -11.70 -4.19
CA GLY A 10 -28.02 -10.34 -3.71
C GLY A 10 -28.69 -10.29 -2.33
N ARG A 11 -28.48 -9.22 -1.54
CA ARG A 11 -29.08 -8.97 -0.20
C ARG A 11 -30.58 -9.29 -0.11
N ARG A 12 -31.33 -9.10 -1.20
CA ARG A 12 -32.76 -9.43 -1.28
C ARG A 12 -33.06 -10.93 -1.32
N ALA A 13 -32.17 -11.75 -1.90
CA ALA A 13 -32.33 -13.20 -1.91
C ALA A 13 -32.00 -13.80 -0.53
N PHE A 14 -31.03 -13.23 0.17
CA PHE A 14 -30.70 -13.59 1.56
C PHE A 14 -31.88 -13.35 2.52
N LEU A 15 -32.55 -12.19 2.44
CA LEU A 15 -33.70 -11.86 3.27
C LEU A 15 -34.95 -12.72 2.94
N LYS A 16 -35.12 -13.15 1.69
CA LYS A 16 -36.22 -14.05 1.30
C LYS A 16 -36.02 -15.50 1.77
N ALA A 17 -34.79 -15.98 1.81
CA ALA A 17 -34.47 -17.32 2.31
C ALA A 17 -34.70 -17.43 3.82
N THR A 18 -34.53 -16.36 4.59
CA THR A 18 -34.74 -16.34 6.05
C THR A 18 -36.23 -16.31 6.45
N LEU A 19 -37.14 -15.94 5.54
CA LEU A 19 -38.60 -15.82 5.82
C LEU A 19 -39.43 -17.06 5.43
N MET A 20 -38.84 -18.06 4.77
CA MET A 20 -39.61 -19.25 4.31
C MET A 20 -39.39 -20.52 5.12
N THR A 21 -38.68 -20.52 6.23
CA THR A 21 -38.51 -21.73 7.06
C THR A 21 -39.28 -21.67 8.36
N GLY A 22 -40.60 -21.61 8.22
CA GLY A 22 -41.56 -21.77 9.32
C GLY A 22 -42.18 -23.16 9.42
N THR A 23 -41.52 -24.26 9.02
CA THR A 23 -41.97 -25.62 9.30
C THR A 23 -40.76 -26.53 9.51
N GLY A 24 -40.74 -27.16 10.70
CA GLY A 24 -39.62 -27.97 11.15
C GLY A 24 -39.39 -29.22 10.28
N MET A 25 -38.24 -29.24 9.65
CA MET A 25 -37.62 -30.44 9.13
C MET A 25 -36.17 -30.49 9.62
N TRP A 26 -35.85 -31.50 10.41
CA TRP A 26 -34.50 -31.84 10.81
C TRP A 26 -33.70 -32.23 9.59
N LEU A 27 -32.80 -31.36 9.15
CA LEU A 27 -31.74 -31.70 8.20
C LEU A 27 -30.42 -31.82 8.95
N PRO A 28 -29.73 -32.95 8.88
CA PRO A 28 -28.41 -33.10 9.48
C PRO A 28 -27.39 -32.31 8.64
N ASN A 29 -26.62 -31.48 9.27
CA ASN A 29 -25.46 -30.77 8.74
C ASN A 29 -25.62 -29.33 8.22
N TRP A 30 -26.41 -28.49 8.88
CA TRP A 30 -26.41 -27.04 8.61
C TRP A 30 -25.19 -26.29 9.18
N GLY A 31 -24.39 -26.92 10.00
CA GLY A 31 -23.16 -26.31 10.57
C GLY A 31 -22.05 -26.01 9.56
N SER A 32 -22.07 -26.62 8.37
CA SER A 32 -21.07 -26.40 7.34
C SER A 32 -21.46 -25.32 6.30
N ILE A 33 -22.76 -24.99 6.20
CA ILE A 33 -23.28 -24.03 5.20
C ILE A 33 -23.22 -22.59 5.73
N PHE A 34 -23.26 -22.41 7.04
CA PHE A 34 -23.13 -21.10 7.67
C PHE A 34 -21.87 -21.02 8.53
N ASN A 35 -20.73 -21.12 7.91
CA ASN A 35 -19.56 -20.54 8.54
C ASN A 35 -19.68 -19.01 8.37
N SER A 36 -20.59 -18.42 9.18
CA SER A 36 -20.85 -16.98 9.20
C SER A 36 -19.57 -16.17 9.42
N GLN A 37 -18.58 -16.77 10.07
CA GLN A 37 -17.25 -16.20 10.24
C GLN A 37 -16.48 -16.12 8.91
N THR A 38 -16.62 -17.11 8.03
CA THR A 38 -15.93 -17.10 6.71
C THR A 38 -16.55 -16.06 5.79
N ILE A 39 -17.89 -15.96 5.74
CA ILE A 39 -18.59 -14.94 4.92
C ILE A 39 -18.36 -13.54 5.47
N ALA A 40 -18.38 -13.36 6.78
CA ALA A 40 -18.08 -12.09 7.43
C ALA A 40 -16.62 -11.70 7.25
N ALA A 41 -15.68 -12.66 7.30
CA ALA A 41 -14.27 -12.44 7.06
C ALA A 41 -14.00 -12.08 5.60
N GLU A 42 -14.67 -12.71 4.64
CA GLU A 42 -14.55 -12.41 3.20
C GLU A 42 -15.13 -11.02 2.87
N ALA A 43 -16.31 -10.68 3.39
CA ALA A 43 -16.91 -9.36 3.26
C ALA A 43 -16.06 -8.26 3.94
N LYS A 44 -15.42 -8.59 5.06
CA LYS A 44 -14.51 -7.69 5.78
C LYS A 44 -13.21 -7.48 4.98
N LYS A 45 -12.67 -8.50 4.32
CA LYS A 45 -11.51 -8.39 3.43
C LYS A 45 -11.77 -7.44 2.26
N GLN A 46 -12.92 -7.55 1.59
CA GLN A 46 -13.27 -6.71 0.44
C GLN A 46 -13.35 -5.22 0.76
N ASN A 47 -13.51 -4.86 2.03
CA ASN A 47 -13.51 -3.46 2.47
C ASN A 47 -12.14 -2.95 2.95
N LYS A 48 -11.14 -3.82 3.10
CA LYS A 48 -9.80 -3.42 3.55
C LYS A 48 -8.98 -2.85 2.40
N ARG A 49 -8.26 -1.77 2.68
CA ARG A 49 -7.45 -1.00 1.73
C ARG A 49 -6.11 -0.65 2.35
N CYS A 50 -5.15 -0.31 1.51
CA CYS A 50 -3.83 0.14 1.98
C CYS A 50 -3.35 1.33 1.16
N ILE A 51 -2.80 2.33 1.82
CA ILE A 51 -2.05 3.43 1.22
C ILE A 51 -0.61 3.32 1.71
N LEU A 52 0.31 3.20 0.77
CA LEU A 52 1.75 3.22 1.04
C LEU A 52 2.31 4.59 0.71
N LEU A 53 2.87 5.25 1.70
CA LEU A 53 3.68 6.47 1.55
C LEU A 53 5.15 6.03 1.48
N TRP A 54 5.71 6.02 0.28
CA TRP A 54 7.05 5.52 0.03
C TRP A 54 8.10 6.63 0.13
N ALA A 55 9.01 6.52 1.10
CA ALA A 55 10.14 7.45 1.31
C ALA A 55 11.34 6.98 0.49
N ASN A 56 11.36 7.32 -0.81
CA ASN A 56 12.36 6.86 -1.75
C ASN A 56 13.75 7.42 -1.43
N GLY A 57 14.70 6.54 -1.24
CA GLY A 57 16.06 6.86 -0.86
C GLY A 57 16.42 6.55 0.60
N GLY A 58 15.45 6.11 1.41
CA GLY A 58 15.70 5.68 2.79
C GLY A 58 15.80 6.82 3.80
N ALA A 59 14.81 7.00 4.62
CA ALA A 59 14.71 8.06 5.61
C ALA A 59 15.56 7.79 6.86
N SER A 60 16.14 8.83 7.44
CA SER A 60 16.90 8.74 8.70
C SER A 60 15.97 8.59 9.91
N HIS A 61 16.09 7.48 10.61
CA HIS A 61 15.34 7.24 11.84
C HIS A 61 15.68 8.25 12.93
N ILE A 62 16.97 8.60 13.08
CA ILE A 62 17.45 9.52 14.12
C ILE A 62 16.92 10.95 13.89
N ASP A 63 16.76 11.36 12.63
CA ASP A 63 16.33 12.72 12.33
C ASP A 63 14.80 12.86 12.25
N MET A 64 14.04 11.78 12.41
CA MET A 64 12.58 11.79 12.29
C MET A 64 11.84 11.19 13.50
N PHE A 65 11.93 9.87 13.72
CA PHE A 65 11.07 9.16 14.69
C PHE A 65 11.80 8.54 15.87
N ASP A 66 13.12 8.40 15.82
CA ASP A 66 13.95 7.79 16.88
C ASP A 66 15.12 8.70 17.28
N MET A 67 14.78 9.92 17.65
CA MET A 67 15.76 11.00 17.90
C MET A 67 16.68 10.71 19.09
N LYS A 68 17.94 11.16 18.96
CA LYS A 68 19.01 10.97 19.95
C LYS A 68 19.59 12.32 20.41
N PRO A 69 18.79 13.18 21.05
CA PRO A 69 19.23 14.52 21.44
C PRO A 69 20.44 14.44 22.40
N GLY A 70 21.42 15.33 22.17
CA GLY A 70 22.64 15.39 22.96
C GLY A 70 23.67 14.29 22.69
N ARG A 71 23.40 13.37 21.74
CA ARG A 71 24.37 12.37 21.29
C ARG A 71 25.13 12.83 20.06
N SER A 72 26.32 12.27 19.84
CA SER A 72 27.12 12.56 18.65
C SER A 72 26.43 12.23 17.34
N THR A 73 25.48 11.29 17.39
CA THR A 73 24.64 10.84 16.27
C THR A 73 23.38 11.66 16.06
N GLY A 74 22.95 12.47 17.06
CA GLY A 74 21.63 13.09 17.11
C GLY A 74 21.37 14.22 16.10
N GLY A 75 22.43 14.84 15.57
CA GLY A 75 22.29 15.97 14.63
C GLY A 75 21.70 17.23 15.26
N PRO A 76 21.33 18.24 14.45
CA PRO A 76 20.87 19.56 14.93
C PRO A 76 19.37 19.63 15.23
N PHE A 77 18.58 18.63 14.86
CA PHE A 77 17.13 18.66 15.02
C PHE A 77 16.72 18.38 16.48
N ARG A 78 15.61 18.97 16.88
CA ARG A 78 15.07 18.84 18.23
C ARG A 78 13.83 17.92 18.26
N PRO A 79 13.68 17.11 19.31
CA PRO A 79 12.43 16.39 19.54
C PRO A 79 11.35 17.34 20.01
N ILE A 80 10.11 17.07 19.60
CA ILE A 80 8.89 17.66 20.16
C ILE A 80 8.00 16.58 20.73
N ASP A 81 7.23 16.92 21.75
CA ASP A 81 6.21 16.05 22.31
C ASP A 81 5.08 15.84 21.30
N THR A 82 4.55 14.64 21.32
CA THR A 82 3.38 14.30 20.51
C THR A 82 2.10 14.31 21.37
N LYS A 83 0.95 14.11 20.73
CA LYS A 83 -0.33 13.89 21.43
C LYS A 83 -0.29 12.71 22.43
N VAL A 84 0.66 11.79 22.27
CA VAL A 84 0.84 10.63 23.15
C VAL A 84 2.04 10.87 24.06
N ALA A 85 1.79 10.90 25.38
CA ALA A 85 2.84 11.11 26.37
C ALA A 85 3.97 10.06 26.23
N GLY A 86 5.23 10.52 26.27
CA GLY A 86 6.42 9.69 26.16
C GLY A 86 6.82 9.35 24.72
N ILE A 87 6.05 9.73 23.71
CA ILE A 87 6.43 9.62 22.31
C ILE A 87 6.85 11.01 21.80
N GLN A 88 8.09 11.09 21.34
CA GLN A 88 8.65 12.29 20.71
C GLN A 88 9.08 11.99 19.30
N ILE A 89 8.92 12.99 18.41
CA ILE A 89 9.37 12.98 17.01
C ILE A 89 10.01 14.31 16.66
N CYS A 90 10.56 14.43 15.44
CA CYS A 90 11.25 15.64 14.99
C CYS A 90 10.35 16.87 14.96
N GLU A 91 10.91 18.04 15.36
CA GLU A 91 10.25 19.36 15.37
C GLU A 91 9.66 19.80 14.03
N TYR A 92 10.12 19.24 12.91
CA TYR A 92 9.62 19.54 11.56
C TYR A 92 8.38 18.70 11.18
N MET A 93 7.84 17.90 12.12
CA MET A 93 6.60 17.14 11.91
C MET A 93 5.51 17.46 12.98
N PRO A 94 5.18 18.73 13.24
CA PRO A 94 4.26 19.10 14.31
C PRO A 94 2.82 18.63 14.05
N LYS A 95 2.37 18.55 12.80
CA LYS A 95 1.02 18.07 12.46
C LYS A 95 0.90 16.57 12.61
N VAL A 96 1.92 15.80 12.20
CA VAL A 96 2.00 14.35 12.43
C VAL A 96 2.10 14.04 13.92
N ALA A 97 2.80 14.88 14.72
CA ALA A 97 2.85 14.74 16.18
C ALA A 97 1.45 14.77 16.82
N GLN A 98 0.51 15.54 16.28
CA GLN A 98 -0.89 15.57 16.71
C GLN A 98 -1.72 14.35 16.29
N GLN A 99 -1.19 13.51 15.39
CA GLN A 99 -1.82 12.26 14.95
C GLN A 99 -1.17 11.01 15.61
N ALA A 100 -0.25 11.21 16.57
CA ALA A 100 0.53 10.13 17.16
C ALA A 100 -0.32 9.03 17.83
N ASP A 101 -1.52 9.37 18.29
CA ASP A 101 -2.51 8.43 18.84
C ASP A 101 -2.98 7.37 17.81
N LYS A 102 -2.78 7.63 16.51
CA LYS A 102 -3.10 6.73 15.41
C LYS A 102 -1.89 5.91 14.94
N LEU A 103 -0.68 6.29 15.37
CA LEU A 103 0.57 5.74 14.83
C LEU A 103 1.09 4.56 15.66
N GLY A 104 1.38 3.46 14.99
CA GLY A 104 2.23 2.37 15.49
C GLY A 104 3.64 2.55 14.90
N ILE A 105 4.59 3.00 15.71
CA ILE A 105 5.95 3.32 15.28
C ILE A 105 6.86 2.13 15.55
N ILE A 106 7.46 1.55 14.52
CA ILE A 106 8.44 0.46 14.62
C ILE A 106 9.84 1.09 14.54
N ARG A 107 10.60 1.13 15.65
CA ARG A 107 11.97 1.67 15.70
C ARG A 107 13.05 0.62 15.52
N SER A 108 12.69 -0.61 15.30
CA SER A 108 13.59 -1.77 15.36
C SER A 108 13.70 -2.52 14.04
N MET A 109 13.45 -1.86 12.91
CA MET A 109 13.62 -2.48 11.60
C MET A 109 15.09 -2.81 11.33
N LYS A 110 15.31 -4.00 10.79
CA LYS A 110 16.58 -4.44 10.20
C LYS A 110 16.30 -4.98 8.81
N THR A 111 17.14 -4.65 7.85
CA THR A 111 17.01 -5.14 6.48
C THR A 111 18.27 -5.85 6.02
N GLY A 112 18.18 -6.64 4.96
CA GLY A 112 19.29 -7.44 4.45
C GLY A 112 20.08 -6.80 3.31
N SER A 113 19.66 -5.67 2.75
CA SER A 113 20.33 -5.03 1.61
C SER A 113 20.58 -3.55 1.83
N PRO A 114 21.84 -3.07 1.66
CA PRO A 114 22.16 -1.65 1.73
C PRO A 114 21.95 -0.92 0.40
N ASP A 115 21.79 -1.62 -0.71
CA ASP A 115 21.69 -1.02 -2.05
C ASP A 115 20.25 -0.70 -2.42
N HIS A 116 20.01 0.46 -3.08
CA HIS A 116 18.66 0.88 -3.43
C HIS A 116 17.90 -0.13 -4.31
N PRO A 117 18.42 -0.65 -5.43
CA PRO A 117 17.66 -1.58 -6.25
C PRO A 117 17.22 -2.83 -5.51
N ASP A 118 18.12 -3.44 -4.74
CA ASP A 118 17.83 -4.62 -3.92
C ASP A 118 16.93 -4.29 -2.74
N GLY A 119 17.18 -3.16 -2.06
CA GLY A 119 16.37 -2.67 -0.95
C GLY A 119 14.93 -2.36 -1.39
N ILE A 120 14.74 -1.66 -2.51
CA ILE A 120 13.42 -1.38 -3.10
C ILE A 120 12.69 -2.69 -3.39
N TYR A 121 13.34 -3.63 -4.07
CA TYR A 121 12.73 -4.92 -4.35
C TYR A 121 12.37 -5.66 -3.06
N HIS A 122 13.30 -5.72 -2.09
CA HIS A 122 13.12 -6.42 -0.83
C HIS A 122 11.97 -5.83 0.00
N MET A 123 11.91 -4.50 0.11
CA MET A 123 10.86 -3.81 0.87
C MET A 123 9.51 -3.73 0.14
N HIS A 124 9.44 -4.06 -1.14
CA HIS A 124 8.16 -4.20 -1.84
C HIS A 124 7.67 -5.65 -1.92
N THR A 125 8.57 -6.64 -1.83
CA THR A 125 8.20 -8.06 -2.01
C THR A 125 8.31 -8.89 -0.74
N GLY A 126 9.12 -8.46 0.24
CA GLY A 126 9.52 -9.25 1.41
C GLY A 126 10.61 -10.29 1.11
N TYR A 127 11.10 -10.35 -0.13
CA TYR A 127 12.05 -11.35 -0.61
C TYR A 127 13.26 -10.72 -1.27
N LYS A 128 14.41 -11.38 -1.17
CA LYS A 128 15.57 -11.01 -1.99
C LYS A 128 15.29 -11.30 -3.45
N GLN A 129 15.80 -10.44 -4.33
CA GLN A 129 15.66 -10.62 -5.75
C GLN A 129 16.23 -11.98 -6.20
N SER A 130 15.50 -12.67 -7.05
CA SER A 130 15.89 -13.98 -7.59
C SER A 130 15.57 -14.05 -9.07
N GLU A 131 16.53 -14.49 -9.88
CA GLU A 131 16.32 -14.72 -11.31
C GLU A 131 15.28 -15.82 -11.60
N ARG A 132 15.02 -16.69 -10.61
CA ARG A 132 14.17 -17.88 -10.79
C ARG A 132 12.69 -17.62 -10.53
N VAL A 133 12.38 -16.61 -9.71
CA VAL A 133 11.02 -16.31 -9.28
C VAL A 133 10.83 -14.81 -9.20
N PRO A 134 10.03 -14.22 -10.09
CA PRO A 134 9.61 -12.83 -9.94
C PRO A 134 8.57 -12.74 -8.81
N HIS A 135 8.98 -12.27 -7.62
CA HIS A 135 8.06 -12.12 -6.49
C HIS A 135 7.06 -10.98 -6.74
N ALA A 136 5.86 -11.17 -6.21
CA ALA A 136 4.84 -10.14 -6.29
C ALA A 136 5.07 -9.05 -5.23
N GLU A 137 4.88 -7.80 -5.61
CA GLU A 137 4.87 -6.68 -4.66
C GLU A 137 3.70 -6.76 -3.69
N ILE A 138 3.86 -6.14 -2.52
CA ILE A 138 2.83 -6.00 -1.50
C ILE A 138 1.53 -5.43 -2.08
N GLY A 139 1.62 -4.45 -2.99
CA GLY A 139 0.46 -3.86 -3.67
C GLY A 139 -0.30 -4.87 -4.52
N ALA A 140 0.40 -5.73 -5.24
CA ALA A 140 -0.19 -6.80 -6.04
C ALA A 140 -0.86 -7.87 -5.16
N MET A 141 -0.23 -8.22 -4.03
CA MET A 141 -0.81 -9.14 -3.04
C MET A 141 -2.09 -8.57 -2.43
N ILE A 142 -2.07 -7.32 -1.99
CA ILE A 142 -3.25 -6.65 -1.43
C ILE A 142 -4.35 -6.50 -2.49
N ALA A 143 -4.00 -6.12 -3.72
CA ALA A 143 -4.94 -6.06 -4.84
C ALA A 143 -5.63 -7.41 -5.11
N LYS A 144 -4.89 -8.52 -4.98
CA LYS A 144 -5.45 -9.87 -5.15
C LYS A 144 -6.44 -10.25 -4.07
N TYR A 145 -6.14 -9.94 -2.80
CA TYR A 145 -6.91 -10.44 -1.66
C TYR A 145 -7.97 -9.45 -1.13
N CYS A 146 -7.79 -8.15 -1.35
CA CYS A 146 -8.68 -7.10 -0.90
C CYS A 146 -9.38 -6.37 -2.06
N GLY A 147 -8.90 -6.54 -3.30
CA GLY A 147 -9.50 -5.92 -4.48
C GLY A 147 -10.88 -6.49 -4.81
N ASN A 148 -11.77 -5.62 -5.27
CA ASN A 148 -13.07 -6.03 -5.80
C ASN A 148 -12.93 -6.29 -7.31
N PRO A 149 -13.14 -7.53 -7.79
CA PRO A 149 -13.05 -7.86 -9.22
C PRO A 149 -14.13 -7.16 -10.06
N ASP A 150 -15.25 -6.77 -9.44
CA ASP A 150 -16.36 -6.08 -10.10
C ASP A 150 -16.12 -4.55 -10.22
N ASN A 151 -15.05 -4.03 -9.61
CA ASN A 151 -14.69 -2.63 -9.74
C ASN A 151 -14.05 -2.36 -11.11
N ASP A 152 -14.52 -1.32 -11.80
CA ASP A 152 -13.95 -0.88 -13.08
C ASP A 152 -12.54 -0.27 -12.93
N LEU A 153 -12.15 0.12 -11.73
CA LEU A 153 -10.85 0.72 -11.45
C LEU A 153 -9.77 -0.36 -11.21
N PRO A 154 -8.50 -0.08 -11.56
CA PRO A 154 -7.38 -0.95 -11.18
C PRO A 154 -7.30 -1.11 -9.66
N SER A 155 -7.11 -2.32 -9.17
CA SER A 155 -7.00 -2.55 -7.73
C SER A 155 -5.66 -2.12 -7.13
N PHE A 156 -4.67 -1.78 -7.98
CA PHE A 156 -3.34 -1.29 -7.60
C PHE A 156 -2.94 -0.08 -8.42
N ILE A 157 -2.80 1.07 -7.77
CA ILE A 157 -2.35 2.33 -8.39
C ILE A 157 -1.08 2.81 -7.71
N ARG A 158 -0.16 3.38 -8.50
CA ARG A 158 1.06 4.02 -8.00
C ARG A 158 1.28 5.41 -8.58
N MET A 159 1.91 6.27 -7.79
CA MET A 159 2.17 7.67 -8.11
C MET A 159 3.56 8.09 -7.67
N GLY A 160 4.33 8.65 -8.58
CA GLY A 160 5.71 9.12 -8.30
C GLY A 160 6.74 7.98 -8.27
N PRO A 161 7.91 8.19 -7.61
CA PRO A 161 8.93 7.17 -7.44
C PRO A 161 8.41 6.07 -6.50
N THR A 162 8.48 4.83 -6.95
CA THR A 162 7.82 3.69 -6.32
C THR A 162 8.56 2.40 -6.64
N GLY A 163 8.06 1.26 -6.16
CA GLY A 163 8.59 -0.07 -6.45
C GLY A 163 8.61 -0.43 -7.94
N ASN A 164 9.33 -1.48 -8.28
CA ASN A 164 9.59 -1.90 -9.66
C ASN A 164 9.34 -3.40 -9.93
N ALA A 165 9.03 -4.20 -8.92
CA ALA A 165 8.80 -5.64 -9.10
C ALA A 165 7.42 -5.97 -9.70
N GLY A 166 6.43 -5.12 -9.50
CA GLY A 166 5.09 -5.29 -10.04
C GLY A 166 4.35 -6.51 -9.52
N ALA A 167 3.52 -7.11 -10.37
CA ALA A 167 2.69 -8.25 -9.97
C ALA A 167 3.46 -9.57 -9.86
N GLY A 168 4.68 -9.65 -10.40
CA GLY A 168 5.48 -10.86 -10.37
C GLY A 168 4.70 -12.10 -10.84
N TYR A 169 4.77 -13.17 -10.05
CA TYR A 169 4.08 -14.44 -10.36
C TYR A 169 2.54 -14.36 -10.30
N LEU A 170 1.95 -13.29 -9.81
CA LEU A 170 0.49 -13.13 -9.80
C LEU A 170 -0.07 -12.77 -11.17
N GLY A 171 0.78 -12.33 -12.08
CA GLY A 171 0.42 -12.04 -13.46
C GLY A 171 -0.20 -10.65 -13.68
N PRO A 172 -0.52 -10.32 -14.94
CA PRO A 172 -0.84 -8.95 -15.38
C PRO A 172 -2.12 -8.39 -14.77
N THR A 173 -3.01 -9.23 -14.27
CA THR A 173 -4.26 -8.80 -13.61
C THR A 173 -4.00 -7.89 -12.41
N TYR A 174 -2.92 -8.12 -11.68
CA TYR A 174 -2.56 -7.39 -10.47
C TYR A 174 -1.41 -6.39 -10.68
N GLN A 175 -1.03 -6.15 -11.95
CA GLN A 175 0.01 -5.18 -12.28
C GLN A 175 -0.42 -3.78 -11.87
N PRO A 176 0.48 -2.97 -11.27
CA PRO A 176 0.19 -1.60 -10.92
C PRO A 176 -0.14 -0.74 -12.14
N PHE A 177 -1.05 0.18 -11.96
CA PHE A 177 -1.35 1.22 -12.91
C PHE A 177 -0.75 2.54 -12.43
N SER A 178 0.20 3.08 -13.21
CA SER A 178 0.91 4.32 -12.84
C SER A 178 0.17 5.55 -13.35
N ILE A 179 0.01 6.56 -12.48
CA ILE A 179 -0.63 7.84 -12.81
C ILE A 179 0.17 9.01 -12.23
N GLY A 180 -0.11 10.23 -12.71
CA GLY A 180 0.40 11.45 -12.09
C GLY A 180 -0.23 11.70 -10.72
N ARG A 181 0.49 12.35 -9.80
CA ARG A 181 -0.02 12.77 -8.47
C ARG A 181 -1.18 13.77 -8.57
N ASP A 182 -1.32 14.42 -9.71
CA ASP A 182 -2.43 15.33 -10.07
C ASP A 182 -3.62 14.61 -10.73
N GLY A 183 -3.57 13.27 -10.80
CA GLY A 183 -4.58 12.44 -11.46
C GLY A 183 -4.41 12.31 -12.97
N ARG A 184 -3.33 12.85 -13.53
CA ARG A 184 -3.07 12.74 -14.97
C ARG A 184 -2.79 11.29 -15.34
N LEU A 185 -3.56 10.78 -16.30
CA LEU A 185 -3.38 9.45 -16.85
C LEU A 185 -2.27 9.47 -17.91
N PRO A 186 -1.26 8.56 -17.83
CA PRO A 186 -0.21 8.51 -18.83
C PRO A 186 -0.78 8.08 -20.19
N TYR A 187 -0.24 8.62 -21.26
CA TYR A 187 -0.57 8.27 -22.65
C TYR A 187 -2.01 8.55 -23.11
N PHE A 188 -2.83 9.16 -22.28
CA PHE A 188 -4.18 9.59 -22.66
C PHE A 188 -4.21 11.10 -22.91
N THR A 189 -3.78 11.50 -24.09
CA THR A 189 -4.01 12.88 -24.56
C THR A 189 -5.39 12.95 -25.22
N ASP A 190 -6.16 13.96 -24.88
CA ASP A 190 -7.51 14.20 -25.44
C ASP A 190 -7.50 14.47 -26.95
N ALA A 191 -6.34 14.38 -27.60
CA ALA A 191 -6.06 14.92 -28.91
C ALA A 191 -6.11 13.93 -30.07
N TYR A 192 -6.33 12.62 -29.85
CA TYR A 192 -5.97 11.74 -30.96
C TYR A 192 -7.09 11.31 -31.91
N LEU A 193 -8.30 11.12 -31.47
CA LEU A 193 -9.44 10.83 -32.34
C LEU A 193 -10.72 11.18 -31.57
N GLY A 194 -11.72 11.79 -32.23
CA GLY A 194 -12.99 12.04 -31.56
C GLY A 194 -13.68 10.75 -31.09
N PRO A 195 -14.68 10.85 -30.20
CA PRO A 195 -15.35 9.69 -29.57
C PRO A 195 -15.86 8.64 -30.56
N GLU A 196 -16.28 9.07 -31.75
CA GLU A 196 -16.76 8.18 -32.82
C GLU A 196 -15.64 7.36 -33.45
N ALA A 197 -14.44 7.94 -33.62
CA ALA A 197 -13.30 7.25 -34.21
C ALA A 197 -12.71 6.23 -33.22
N ASP A 198 -12.73 6.53 -31.92
CA ASP A 198 -12.35 5.60 -30.87
C ASP A 198 -13.31 4.42 -30.76
N THR A 199 -14.60 4.65 -30.92
CA THR A 199 -15.62 3.59 -30.96
C THR A 199 -15.40 2.66 -32.15
N ARG A 200 -15.26 3.21 -33.37
CA ARG A 200 -15.01 2.42 -34.59
C ARG A 200 -13.71 1.61 -34.50
N ARG A 201 -12.65 2.21 -33.98
CA ARG A 201 -11.37 1.50 -33.77
C ARG A 201 -11.51 0.35 -32.78
N SER A 202 -12.27 0.55 -31.71
CA SER A 202 -12.51 -0.48 -30.68
C SER A 202 -13.35 -1.64 -31.23
N GLU A 203 -14.35 -1.34 -32.05
CA GLU A 203 -15.17 -2.34 -32.73
C GLU A 203 -14.37 -3.14 -33.74
N LEU A 204 -13.53 -2.48 -34.55
CA LEU A 204 -12.66 -3.15 -35.51
C LEU A 204 -11.62 -4.06 -34.83
N LEU A 205 -11.01 -3.56 -33.78
CA LEU A 205 -10.05 -4.35 -33.00
C LEU A 205 -10.72 -5.58 -32.37
N ARG A 206 -11.92 -5.43 -31.79
CA ARG A 206 -12.68 -6.55 -31.24
C ARG A 206 -12.99 -7.59 -32.30
N PHE A 207 -13.42 -7.15 -33.48
CA PHE A 207 -13.70 -8.03 -34.60
C PHE A 207 -12.45 -8.83 -35.04
N VAL A 208 -11.30 -8.17 -35.16
CA VAL A 208 -10.03 -8.83 -35.53
C VAL A 208 -9.58 -9.82 -34.44
N GLU A 209 -9.72 -9.46 -33.16
CA GLU A 209 -9.38 -10.32 -32.04
C GLU A 209 -10.29 -11.55 -31.94
N GLU A 210 -11.60 -11.41 -32.21
CA GLU A 210 -12.56 -12.51 -32.25
C GLU A 210 -12.25 -13.50 -33.40
N GLN A 211 -11.96 -13.01 -34.60
CA GLN A 211 -11.56 -13.83 -35.73
C GLN A 211 -10.26 -14.60 -35.46
N PHE A 212 -9.28 -13.93 -34.85
CA PHE A 212 -8.02 -14.55 -34.50
C PHE A 212 -8.16 -15.62 -33.41
N ALA A 213 -9.02 -15.41 -32.42
CA ALA A 213 -9.28 -16.37 -31.35
C ALA A 213 -10.02 -17.62 -31.84
N GLU A 214 -10.87 -17.50 -32.87
CA GLU A 214 -11.53 -18.63 -33.51
C GLU A 214 -10.54 -19.50 -34.31
N GLU A 215 -9.54 -18.89 -34.96
CA GLU A 215 -8.53 -19.60 -35.75
C GLU A 215 -7.48 -20.28 -34.87
N HIS A 216 -7.20 -19.78 -33.67
CA HIS A 216 -6.15 -20.25 -32.79
C HIS A 216 -6.72 -20.79 -31.48
N LYS A 217 -6.69 -22.12 -31.29
CA LYS A 217 -7.20 -22.83 -30.10
C LYS A 217 -6.53 -22.44 -28.76
N ALA A 218 -5.49 -21.63 -28.79
CA ALA A 218 -4.86 -21.01 -27.59
C ALA A 218 -5.11 -19.50 -27.62
N ASP A 219 -5.40 -18.89 -26.48
CA ASP A 219 -5.50 -17.43 -26.35
C ASP A 219 -4.15 -16.81 -25.93
N PRO A 220 -3.17 -16.67 -26.86
CA PRO A 220 -1.88 -16.05 -26.56
C PRO A 220 -2.01 -14.54 -26.27
N TYR A 221 -3.17 -13.95 -26.57
CA TYR A 221 -3.47 -12.53 -26.40
C TYR A 221 -4.40 -12.22 -25.22
N GLY A 222 -4.81 -13.22 -24.44
CA GLY A 222 -5.71 -13.01 -23.28
C GLY A 222 -5.19 -11.99 -22.29
N ALA A 223 -3.89 -11.99 -22.04
CA ALA A 223 -3.25 -10.97 -21.21
C ALA A 223 -3.32 -9.56 -21.82
N HIS A 224 -3.17 -9.44 -23.14
CA HIS A 224 -3.27 -8.16 -23.87
C HIS A 224 -4.71 -7.64 -23.89
N ARG A 225 -5.68 -8.53 -24.11
CA ARG A 225 -7.11 -8.20 -24.07
C ARG A 225 -7.51 -7.69 -22.68
N LEU A 226 -7.09 -8.38 -21.60
CA LEU A 226 -7.33 -7.95 -20.22
C LEU A 226 -6.70 -6.59 -19.91
N ALA A 227 -5.48 -6.35 -20.39
CA ALA A 227 -4.82 -5.05 -20.21
C ALA A 227 -5.58 -3.92 -20.92
N LYS A 228 -6.07 -4.20 -22.14
CA LYS A 228 -6.86 -3.26 -22.93
C LYS A 228 -8.23 -2.98 -22.30
N GLU A 229 -8.95 -4.01 -21.84
CA GLU A 229 -10.20 -3.85 -21.11
C GLU A 229 -10.03 -2.98 -19.86
N LYS A 230 -8.97 -3.22 -19.09
CA LYS A 230 -8.62 -2.39 -17.93
C LYS A 230 -8.35 -0.94 -18.32
N ALA A 231 -7.59 -0.70 -19.39
CA ALA A 231 -7.34 0.65 -19.88
C ALA A 231 -8.66 1.37 -20.27
N TRP A 232 -9.60 0.69 -20.93
CA TRP A 232 -10.91 1.24 -21.26
C TRP A 232 -11.78 1.53 -20.02
N ARG A 233 -11.74 0.67 -19.00
CA ARG A 233 -12.45 0.88 -17.74
C ARG A 233 -11.91 2.12 -17.02
N VAL A 234 -10.58 2.28 -16.97
CA VAL A 234 -9.93 3.48 -16.40
C VAL A 234 -10.36 4.75 -17.15
N LEU A 235 -10.42 4.71 -18.48
CA LEU A 235 -10.86 5.86 -19.28
C LEU A 235 -12.29 6.29 -18.97
N ARG A 236 -13.20 5.35 -18.79
CA ARG A 236 -14.59 5.64 -18.41
C ARG A 236 -14.70 6.18 -16.98
N SER A 237 -13.74 5.85 -16.13
CA SER A 237 -13.69 6.28 -14.73
C SER A 237 -12.91 7.59 -14.52
N LYS A 238 -12.61 8.35 -15.58
CA LYS A 238 -11.88 9.65 -15.52
C LYS A 238 -12.29 10.57 -14.36
N PRO A 239 -13.59 10.76 -14.03
CA PRO A 239 -13.98 11.65 -12.93
C PRO A 239 -13.42 11.29 -11.56
N VAL A 240 -13.06 10.02 -11.32
CA VAL A 240 -12.46 9.59 -10.07
C VAL A 240 -11.05 10.17 -9.89
N PHE A 241 -10.33 10.35 -11.00
CA PHE A 241 -8.96 10.89 -11.02
C PHE A 241 -8.91 12.43 -11.03
N ASP A 242 -10.02 13.11 -11.31
CA ASP A 242 -10.08 14.57 -11.26
C ASP A 242 -10.24 15.06 -9.82
N ILE A 243 -9.20 15.70 -9.30
CA ILE A 243 -9.17 16.27 -7.95
C ILE A 243 -9.25 17.80 -7.93
N LYS A 244 -9.36 18.48 -9.06
CA LYS A 244 -9.23 19.95 -9.15
C LYS A 244 -10.11 20.70 -8.16
N ASN A 245 -11.40 20.37 -8.13
CA ASN A 245 -12.37 21.05 -7.25
C ASN A 245 -12.16 20.72 -5.78
N GLU A 246 -11.75 19.50 -5.47
CA GLU A 246 -11.48 19.05 -4.11
C GLU A 246 -10.14 19.60 -3.60
N TRP A 247 -9.12 19.62 -4.48
CA TRP A 247 -7.81 20.19 -4.19
C TRP A 247 -7.90 21.67 -3.82
N ALA A 248 -8.69 22.45 -4.54
CA ALA A 248 -8.89 23.88 -4.26
C ALA A 248 -9.34 24.14 -2.80
N LYS A 249 -10.05 23.19 -2.17
CA LYS A 249 -10.55 23.26 -0.79
C LYS A 249 -9.62 22.60 0.23
N ALA A 250 -8.82 21.62 -0.22
CA ALA A 250 -8.05 20.76 0.65
C ALA A 250 -6.55 21.12 0.71
N LYS A 251 -6.04 21.95 -0.20
CA LYS A 251 -4.60 22.25 -0.31
C LYS A 251 -3.96 22.77 0.98
N ASP A 252 -4.69 23.54 1.79
CA ASP A 252 -4.16 24.06 3.06
C ASP A 252 -4.01 22.95 4.12
N ARG A 253 -4.88 21.91 4.05
CA ARG A 253 -4.81 20.74 4.92
C ARG A 253 -3.65 19.82 4.52
N TYR A 254 -3.49 19.54 3.22
CA TYR A 254 -2.50 18.59 2.70
C TYR A 254 -1.14 19.22 2.37
N GLY A 255 -1.03 20.58 2.43
CA GLY A 255 0.13 21.31 1.93
C GLY A 255 0.11 21.44 0.39
N ASP A 256 0.37 22.65 -0.14
CA ASP A 256 0.30 22.92 -1.58
C ASP A 256 1.53 22.36 -2.32
N THR A 257 1.58 21.04 -2.40
CA THR A 257 2.66 20.26 -3.02
C THR A 257 2.11 19.13 -3.88
N ASP A 258 2.91 18.61 -4.80
CA ASP A 258 2.52 17.45 -5.60
C ASP A 258 2.34 16.18 -4.76
N PHE A 259 3.14 16.01 -3.69
CA PHE A 259 2.95 14.91 -2.76
C PHE A 259 1.62 15.04 -1.99
N GLY A 260 1.26 16.25 -1.57
CA GLY A 260 -0.05 16.53 -0.96
C GLY A 260 -1.21 16.21 -1.89
N LYS A 261 -1.10 16.56 -3.20
CA LYS A 261 -2.08 16.15 -4.24
C LYS A 261 -2.18 14.64 -4.34
N GLY A 262 -1.03 13.95 -4.35
CA GLY A 262 -0.98 12.49 -4.38
C GLY A 262 -1.66 11.85 -3.16
N CYS A 263 -1.46 12.39 -1.96
CA CYS A 263 -2.13 11.90 -0.74
C CYS A 263 -3.66 12.13 -0.76
N LEU A 264 -4.12 13.30 -1.23
CA LEU A 264 -5.55 13.57 -1.44
C LEU A 264 -6.14 12.60 -2.46
N LEU A 265 -5.45 12.41 -3.60
CA LEU A 265 -5.90 11.47 -4.62
C LEU A 265 -5.91 10.04 -4.10
N ALA A 266 -4.91 9.61 -3.32
CA ALA A 266 -4.88 8.28 -2.72
C ALA A 266 -6.09 8.03 -1.82
N ARG A 267 -6.47 9.01 -0.97
CA ARG A 267 -7.69 8.94 -0.17
C ARG A 267 -8.93 8.77 -1.04
N LYS A 268 -9.07 9.59 -2.11
CA LYS A 268 -10.20 9.52 -3.03
C LYS A 268 -10.26 8.16 -3.76
N LEU A 269 -9.12 7.62 -4.16
CA LEU A 269 -9.02 6.33 -4.84
C LEU A 269 -9.47 5.17 -3.94
N VAL A 270 -9.02 5.13 -2.67
CA VAL A 270 -9.46 4.09 -1.74
C VAL A 270 -10.95 4.23 -1.39
N GLU A 271 -11.49 5.45 -1.32
CA GLU A 271 -12.94 5.70 -1.21
C GLU A 271 -13.73 5.05 -2.36
N ASN A 272 -13.15 5.03 -3.57
CA ASN A 272 -13.75 4.42 -4.75
C ASN A 272 -13.40 2.93 -4.90
N GLY A 273 -12.92 2.29 -3.84
CA GLY A 273 -12.73 0.84 -3.76
C GLY A 273 -11.42 0.31 -4.33
N ILE A 274 -10.43 1.18 -4.56
CA ILE A 274 -9.08 0.72 -4.91
C ILE A 274 -8.42 0.13 -3.67
N ALA A 275 -7.91 -1.10 -3.79
CA ALA A 275 -7.38 -1.85 -2.66
C ALA A 275 -6.01 -1.36 -2.21
N PHE A 276 -5.16 -0.92 -3.15
CA PHE A 276 -3.82 -0.46 -2.84
C PHE A 276 -3.43 0.75 -3.66
N VAL A 277 -2.95 1.78 -2.97
CA VAL A 277 -2.41 3.00 -3.60
C VAL A 277 -1.04 3.31 -3.01
N GLU A 278 -0.06 3.52 -3.87
CA GLU A 278 1.30 3.92 -3.49
C GLU A 278 1.57 5.36 -3.93
N VAL A 279 2.08 6.18 -3.01
CA VAL A 279 2.49 7.56 -3.25
C VAL A 279 3.95 7.71 -2.84
N GLY A 280 4.83 7.83 -3.83
CA GLY A 280 6.26 7.99 -3.58
C GLY A 280 6.63 9.44 -3.31
N GLN A 281 7.58 9.66 -2.41
CA GLN A 281 8.26 10.92 -2.14
C GLN A 281 9.77 10.71 -2.31
N ASP A 282 10.40 11.50 -3.16
CA ASP A 282 11.85 11.45 -3.42
C ASP A 282 12.69 12.15 -2.37
N ASN A 283 14.01 12.09 -2.59
CA ASN A 283 15.02 12.93 -1.98
C ASN A 283 15.39 12.55 -0.53
N TYR A 284 15.18 11.28 -0.15
CA TYR A 284 15.68 10.76 1.12
C TYR A 284 17.12 10.19 1.03
N ASP A 285 17.68 10.04 -0.19
CA ASP A 285 19.06 9.59 -0.38
C ASP A 285 20.06 10.72 -0.10
N SER A 286 20.35 10.97 1.18
CA SER A 286 21.02 12.15 1.68
C SER A 286 22.47 11.88 2.11
N HIS A 287 23.31 11.39 1.19
CA HIS A 287 24.76 11.23 1.40
C HIS A 287 25.51 12.55 1.63
N ALA A 288 24.88 13.69 1.35
CA ALA A 288 25.32 15.04 1.67
C ALA A 288 24.11 15.85 2.14
N ASP A 289 24.35 16.88 2.92
CA ASP A 289 23.32 17.86 3.35
C ASP A 289 22.04 17.21 3.91
N ASN A 290 22.20 16.09 4.65
CA ASN A 290 21.10 15.29 5.18
C ASN A 290 20.04 16.13 5.90
N PHE A 291 20.46 17.10 6.68
CA PHE A 291 19.53 17.93 7.47
C PHE A 291 18.72 18.88 6.59
N VAL A 292 19.32 19.43 5.52
CA VAL A 292 18.60 20.25 4.54
C VAL A 292 17.56 19.40 3.80
N CYS A 293 17.97 18.23 3.32
CA CYS A 293 17.10 17.30 2.60
C CYS A 293 15.93 16.83 3.50
N HIS A 294 16.24 16.35 4.71
CA HIS A 294 15.21 15.84 5.62
C HIS A 294 14.25 16.93 6.09
N LYS A 295 14.74 18.16 6.37
CA LYS A 295 13.87 19.29 6.69
C LYS A 295 12.92 19.62 5.55
N ALA A 296 13.41 19.67 4.30
CA ALA A 296 12.58 19.90 3.12
C ALA A 296 11.53 18.78 2.94
N ASN A 297 11.95 17.51 3.08
CA ASN A 297 11.05 16.38 2.96
C ASN A 297 9.96 16.35 4.04
N MET A 298 10.33 16.63 5.29
CA MET A 298 9.36 16.70 6.40
C MET A 298 8.37 17.85 6.23
N SER A 299 8.80 18.99 5.67
CA SER A 299 7.88 20.12 5.40
C SER A 299 6.79 19.77 4.38
N VAL A 300 7.06 18.81 3.49
CA VAL A 300 6.09 18.26 2.53
C VAL A 300 5.29 17.12 3.14
N LEU A 301 5.95 16.20 3.85
CA LEU A 301 5.33 15.02 4.45
C LEU A 301 4.34 15.37 5.55
N ASP A 302 4.70 16.28 6.45
CA ASP A 302 3.94 16.59 7.67
C ASP A 302 2.48 17.00 7.38
N PRO A 303 2.21 18.02 6.55
CA PRO A 303 0.83 18.39 6.23
C PRO A 303 0.12 17.31 5.40
N ALA A 304 0.82 16.69 4.45
CA ALA A 304 0.19 15.71 3.57
C ALA A 304 -0.27 14.45 4.30
N TRP A 305 0.59 13.91 5.16
CA TRP A 305 0.27 12.70 5.93
C TRP A 305 -0.75 12.99 7.03
N SER A 306 -0.59 14.07 7.77
CA SER A 306 -1.57 14.49 8.78
C SER A 306 -2.95 14.73 8.15
N GLY A 307 -3.01 15.43 7.01
CA GLY A 307 -4.25 15.66 6.26
C GLY A 307 -4.91 14.36 5.79
N LEU A 308 -4.12 13.41 5.31
CA LEU A 308 -4.59 12.07 4.91
C LEU A 308 -5.24 11.33 6.08
N LEU A 309 -4.57 11.29 7.25
CA LEU A 309 -5.10 10.60 8.44
C LEU A 309 -6.37 11.26 8.96
N GLN A 310 -6.43 12.60 8.96
CA GLN A 310 -7.62 13.34 9.36
C GLN A 310 -8.81 13.07 8.44
N ASP A 311 -8.61 13.14 7.12
CA ASP A 311 -9.68 12.88 6.16
C ASP A 311 -10.20 11.43 6.26
N LEU A 312 -9.31 10.46 6.41
CA LEU A 312 -9.71 9.06 6.60
C LEU A 312 -10.51 8.87 7.89
N GLU A 313 -10.13 9.53 8.98
CA GLU A 313 -10.84 9.48 10.26
C GLU A 313 -12.20 10.16 10.17
N GLU A 314 -12.26 11.41 9.67
CA GLU A 314 -13.49 12.21 9.53
C GLU A 314 -14.53 11.48 8.66
N ARG A 315 -14.06 10.67 7.71
CA ARG A 315 -14.91 9.86 6.80
C ARG A 315 -15.23 8.46 7.34
N GLY A 316 -14.74 8.12 8.54
CA GLY A 316 -14.92 6.79 9.13
C GLY A 316 -14.19 5.66 8.39
N GLN A 317 -13.17 5.98 7.59
CA GLN A 317 -12.47 5.02 6.72
C GLN A 317 -11.11 4.57 7.31
N LEU A 318 -10.61 5.23 8.35
CA LEU A 318 -9.30 4.92 8.91
C LEU A 318 -9.20 3.49 9.43
N ASN A 319 -10.27 2.95 10.01
CA ASN A 319 -10.30 1.56 10.51
C ASN A 319 -10.23 0.50 9.40
N ASP A 320 -10.59 0.87 8.18
CA ASP A 320 -10.57 -0.02 7.01
C ASP A 320 -9.42 0.28 6.05
N THR A 321 -8.68 1.37 6.27
CA THR A 321 -7.55 1.78 5.45
C THR A 321 -6.26 1.78 6.27
N LEU A 322 -5.36 0.86 5.95
CA LEU A 322 -4.01 0.85 6.50
C LEU A 322 -3.15 1.89 5.76
N VAL A 323 -2.55 2.80 6.50
CA VAL A 323 -1.55 3.74 5.98
C VAL A 323 -0.18 3.28 6.47
N VAL A 324 0.74 3.02 5.54
CA VAL A 324 2.11 2.58 5.81
C VAL A 324 3.06 3.68 5.33
N TRP A 325 3.95 4.14 6.18
CA TRP A 325 5.08 4.97 5.78
C TRP A 325 6.36 4.17 5.94
N MET A 326 7.09 3.95 4.85
CA MET A 326 8.36 3.23 4.84
C MET A 326 9.21 3.61 3.62
N GLY A 327 10.50 3.30 3.67
CA GLY A 327 11.43 3.33 2.54
C GLY A 327 12.13 1.98 2.39
N GLU A 328 13.22 1.96 1.63
CA GLU A 328 13.98 0.74 1.33
C GLU A 328 15.09 0.41 2.32
N VAL A 329 15.68 1.46 2.94
CA VAL A 329 16.80 1.34 3.91
C VAL A 329 16.73 2.48 4.92
N GLY A 330 17.51 2.38 5.99
CA GLY A 330 17.77 3.48 6.91
C GLY A 330 19.01 4.29 6.53
N ARG A 331 19.40 5.23 7.41
CA ARG A 331 20.59 6.06 7.29
C ARG A 331 21.52 5.87 8.49
N THR A 332 22.85 5.95 8.23
CA THR A 332 23.85 5.79 9.30
C THR A 332 23.62 6.78 10.43
N PRO A 333 23.71 6.30 11.70
CA PRO A 333 23.72 7.19 12.85
C PRO A 333 24.87 8.20 12.81
N GLY A 334 26.05 7.78 12.34
CA GLY A 334 27.20 8.67 12.14
C GLY A 334 26.93 9.67 11.02
N ILE A 335 27.25 10.94 11.27
CA ILE A 335 27.23 12.01 10.28
C ILE A 335 28.57 12.02 9.56
N ASN A 336 28.56 11.95 8.23
CA ASN A 336 29.79 11.96 7.43
C ASN A 336 30.35 13.40 7.23
N ASN A 337 31.51 13.53 6.58
CA ASN A 337 32.20 14.82 6.37
C ASN A 337 31.47 15.77 5.40
N ARG A 338 30.36 15.33 4.78
CA ARG A 338 29.51 16.15 3.91
C ARG A 338 28.19 16.52 4.60
N ALA A 339 28.15 16.46 5.93
CA ALA A 339 26.91 16.61 6.71
C ALA A 339 25.78 15.66 6.24
N GLY A 340 26.14 14.52 5.66
CA GLY A 340 25.26 13.49 5.14
C GLY A 340 25.22 12.27 6.05
N ARG A 341 24.34 11.32 5.70
CA ARG A 341 24.24 10.00 6.27
C ARG A 341 24.19 8.97 5.15
N ASP A 342 25.00 7.92 5.28
CA ASP A 342 25.08 6.84 4.29
C ASP A 342 24.02 5.77 4.53
N HIS A 343 23.92 4.76 3.67
CA HIS A 343 22.96 3.68 3.82
C HIS A 343 23.18 2.87 5.09
N TYR A 344 22.10 2.48 5.74
CA TYR A 344 22.15 1.73 6.99
C TYR A 344 21.08 0.66 7.08
N ILE A 345 21.49 -0.57 7.42
CA ILE A 345 20.60 -1.74 7.44
C ILE A 345 20.33 -2.30 8.84
N LYS A 346 21.07 -1.80 9.84
CA LYS A 346 21.04 -2.39 11.20
C LYS A 346 19.91 -1.86 12.08
N ALA A 347 19.46 -0.63 11.82
CA ALA A 347 18.39 0.01 12.59
C ALA A 347 17.73 1.12 11.76
N TRP A 348 16.41 1.11 11.67
CA TRP A 348 15.60 2.16 11.02
C TRP A 348 14.14 2.09 11.43
N THR A 349 13.30 2.99 10.91
CA THR A 349 11.92 3.16 11.39
C THR A 349 10.91 3.03 10.26
N ILE A 350 9.81 2.34 10.57
CA ILE A 350 8.58 2.27 9.78
C ILE A 350 7.42 2.71 10.65
N VAL A 351 6.40 3.31 10.05
CA VAL A 351 5.21 3.74 10.77
C VAL A 351 3.95 3.21 10.08
N LEU A 352 3.05 2.66 10.88
CA LEU A 352 1.76 2.11 10.47
C LEU A 352 0.63 2.90 11.12
N ALA A 353 -0.50 3.10 10.43
CA ALA A 353 -1.67 3.74 11.01
C ALA A 353 -2.97 3.18 10.42
N GLY A 354 -4.03 3.07 11.23
CA GLY A 354 -5.32 2.57 10.76
C GLY A 354 -5.34 1.11 10.38
N GLY A 355 -6.36 0.67 9.63
CA GLY A 355 -6.45 -0.67 9.03
C GLY A 355 -6.38 -1.85 10.00
N GLY A 356 -6.65 -1.66 11.31
CA GLY A 356 -6.50 -2.70 12.33
C GLY A 356 -5.18 -2.61 13.11
N ILE A 357 -4.41 -1.54 12.93
CA ILE A 357 -3.21 -1.25 13.75
C ILE A 357 -3.63 -0.49 15.01
N LYS A 358 -3.09 -0.91 16.15
CA LYS A 358 -3.18 -0.16 17.42
C LYS A 358 -2.24 1.04 17.34
N GLY A 359 -2.79 2.23 17.33
CA GLY A 359 -2.03 3.47 17.40
C GLY A 359 -1.55 3.83 18.82
N GLY A 360 -0.84 4.94 18.92
CA GLY A 360 -0.37 5.51 20.18
C GLY A 360 0.77 4.72 20.84
N GLN A 361 1.56 3.97 20.08
CA GLN A 361 2.62 3.13 20.64
C GLN A 361 3.87 3.06 19.77
N VAL A 362 4.98 2.72 20.43
CA VAL A 362 6.27 2.43 19.82
C VAL A 362 6.61 0.96 20.04
N TYR A 363 7.00 0.26 19.00
CA TYR A 363 7.46 -1.12 19.05
C TYR A 363 8.95 -1.20 18.77
N GLY A 364 9.66 -1.88 19.66
CA GLY A 364 11.09 -2.00 19.61
C GLY A 364 11.83 -0.70 19.94
N SER A 365 13.13 -0.82 20.14
CA SER A 365 13.99 0.33 20.41
C SER A 365 15.38 0.11 19.82
N THR A 366 16.11 1.20 19.65
CA THR A 366 17.55 1.20 19.35
C THR A 366 18.37 1.53 20.59
N ASP A 367 19.68 1.36 20.51
CA ASP A 367 20.62 1.77 21.55
C ASP A 367 20.66 3.31 21.70
N ALA A 368 21.44 3.79 22.67
CA ALA A 368 21.52 5.22 22.98
C ALA A 368 22.06 6.09 21.83
N GLU A 369 22.78 5.50 20.89
CA GLU A 369 23.34 6.17 19.72
C GLU A 369 22.54 5.88 18.43
N GLY A 370 21.49 5.04 18.50
CA GLY A 370 20.70 4.62 17.35
C GLY A 370 21.44 3.70 16.38
N ARG A 371 22.52 3.04 16.85
CA ARG A 371 23.38 2.22 15.98
C ARG A 371 22.86 0.81 15.79
N ASP A 372 22.38 0.20 16.84
CA ASP A 372 21.86 -1.16 16.78
C ASP A 372 20.46 -1.25 17.39
N VAL A 373 19.69 -2.20 16.92
CA VAL A 373 18.43 -2.55 17.58
C VAL A 373 18.73 -3.18 18.92
N LYS A 374 18.12 -2.63 19.98
CA LYS A 374 18.28 -3.07 21.36
C LYS A 374 17.27 -4.16 21.71
N ASP A 375 16.01 -3.97 21.33
CA ASP A 375 14.96 -4.93 21.61
C ASP A 375 13.93 -5.04 20.48
N ASN A 376 13.26 -6.21 20.44
CA ASN A 376 12.20 -6.52 19.49
C ASN A 376 12.59 -6.25 18.02
N PRO A 377 13.66 -6.87 17.49
CA PRO A 377 14.06 -6.68 16.10
C PRO A 377 12.97 -7.14 15.15
N VAL A 378 12.75 -6.37 14.09
CA VAL A 378 11.76 -6.63 13.04
C VAL A 378 12.47 -6.75 11.71
N ASN A 379 12.17 -7.79 10.96
CA ASN A 379 12.61 -7.97 9.57
C ASN A 379 11.46 -7.73 8.59
N GLU A 380 11.76 -7.77 7.31
CA GLU A 380 10.77 -7.56 6.24
C GLU A 380 9.62 -8.57 6.29
N GLY A 381 9.94 -9.84 6.58
CA GLY A 381 8.93 -10.89 6.68
C GLY A 381 7.93 -10.66 7.80
N ASP A 382 8.39 -10.23 8.97
CA ASP A 382 7.53 -9.92 10.13
C ASP A 382 6.67 -8.67 9.85
N LEU A 383 7.24 -7.65 9.19
CA LEU A 383 6.50 -6.48 8.75
C LEU A 383 5.37 -6.87 7.80
N PHE A 384 5.67 -7.65 6.76
CA PHE A 384 4.69 -8.10 5.78
C PHE A 384 3.61 -8.99 6.42
N ALA A 385 4.03 -9.90 7.33
CA ALA A 385 3.08 -10.70 8.10
C ALA A 385 2.14 -9.83 8.93
N THR A 386 2.64 -8.73 9.51
CA THR A 386 1.84 -7.77 10.27
C THR A 386 0.85 -7.03 9.38
N ILE A 387 1.31 -6.48 8.25
CA ILE A 387 0.48 -5.76 7.27
C ILE A 387 -0.64 -6.68 6.74
N TYR A 388 -0.29 -7.89 6.33
CA TYR A 388 -1.28 -8.84 5.80
C TYR A 388 -2.29 -9.25 6.87
N THR A 389 -1.85 -9.52 8.10
CA THR A 389 -2.75 -9.85 9.20
C THR A 389 -3.71 -8.70 9.53
N ALA A 390 -3.22 -7.46 9.57
CA ALA A 390 -4.05 -6.26 9.80
C ALA A 390 -5.15 -6.10 8.72
N LEU A 391 -4.83 -6.47 7.48
CA LEU A 391 -5.78 -6.45 6.36
C LEU A 391 -6.62 -7.73 6.24
N GLY A 392 -6.50 -8.68 7.17
CA GLY A 392 -7.23 -9.96 7.15
C GLY A 392 -6.73 -10.95 6.10
N ILE A 393 -5.54 -10.72 5.53
CA ILE A 393 -4.89 -11.65 4.61
C ILE A 393 -4.07 -12.67 5.43
N ASN A 394 -4.21 -13.95 5.12
CA ASN A 394 -3.37 -14.97 5.76
C ASN A 394 -1.92 -14.83 5.27
N PRO A 395 -0.95 -14.47 6.14
CA PRO A 395 0.45 -14.29 5.74
C PRO A 395 1.12 -15.60 5.30
N ARG A 396 0.53 -16.74 5.65
CA ARG A 396 1.03 -18.07 5.28
C ARG A 396 0.34 -18.69 4.06
N VAL A 397 -0.35 -17.88 3.25
CA VAL A 397 -0.93 -18.40 2.01
C VAL A 397 0.16 -18.79 1.02
N LYS A 398 -0.05 -19.91 0.35
CA LYS A 398 0.86 -20.45 -0.68
C LYS A 398 0.30 -20.16 -2.07
N HIS A 399 1.17 -19.72 -2.95
CA HIS A 399 0.91 -19.63 -4.37
C HIS A 399 1.73 -20.70 -5.09
N MET A 400 1.13 -21.44 -6.00
CA MET A 400 1.83 -22.43 -6.79
C MET A 400 2.33 -21.80 -8.10
N ILE A 401 3.64 -21.83 -8.33
CA ILE A 401 4.25 -21.46 -9.60
C ILE A 401 4.77 -22.78 -10.22
N SER A 402 4.01 -23.29 -11.19
CA SER A 402 4.21 -24.66 -11.66
C SER A 402 4.12 -25.64 -10.48
N THR A 403 5.20 -26.30 -10.11
CA THR A 403 5.27 -27.27 -9.00
C THR A 403 5.85 -26.66 -7.70
N ARG A 404 6.24 -25.38 -7.71
CA ARG A 404 6.88 -24.73 -6.57
C ARG A 404 5.88 -23.92 -5.75
N PRO A 405 5.74 -24.17 -4.43
CA PRO A 405 5.00 -23.31 -3.55
C PRO A 405 5.83 -22.05 -3.21
N ILE A 406 5.23 -20.86 -3.36
CA ILE A 406 5.75 -19.58 -2.89
C ILE A 406 4.83 -19.07 -1.80
N TRP A 407 5.36 -18.72 -0.68
CA TRP A 407 4.59 -18.15 0.43
C TRP A 407 4.35 -16.66 0.21
N ALA A 408 3.27 -16.12 0.79
CA ALA A 408 3.02 -14.68 0.77
C ALA A 408 4.08 -13.88 1.55
N THR A 409 4.66 -14.50 2.60
CA THR A 409 5.77 -13.94 3.37
C THR A 409 6.87 -14.99 3.51
N PRO A 410 8.14 -14.61 3.71
CA PRO A 410 9.23 -15.53 3.96
C PRO A 410 8.90 -16.54 5.07
N GLU A 411 9.51 -17.73 5.00
CA GLU A 411 9.31 -18.76 6.00
C GLU A 411 9.82 -18.27 7.37
N GLY A 412 9.09 -18.59 8.45
CA GLY A 412 9.41 -18.15 9.80
C GLY A 412 8.87 -16.76 10.17
N SER A 413 8.34 -15.99 9.21
CA SER A 413 7.74 -14.67 9.47
C SER A 413 6.60 -14.75 10.47
N THR A 414 6.55 -13.83 11.42
CA THR A 414 5.50 -13.75 12.45
C THR A 414 4.95 -12.32 12.57
N PRO A 415 3.61 -12.14 12.66
CA PRO A 415 3.04 -10.83 12.86
C PRO A 415 3.44 -10.22 14.21
N ILE A 416 3.65 -8.92 14.25
CA ILE A 416 3.91 -8.13 15.46
C ILE A 416 2.59 -7.95 16.21
N LYS A 417 2.23 -8.94 17.03
CA LYS A 417 0.96 -8.99 17.74
C LYS A 417 0.63 -7.72 18.56
N PRO A 418 1.61 -7.08 19.27
CA PRO A 418 1.31 -5.85 20.02
C PRO A 418 0.76 -4.71 19.16
N LEU A 419 1.10 -4.67 17.87
CA LEU A 419 0.62 -3.64 16.94
C LEU A 419 -0.75 -3.96 16.31
N LEU A 420 -1.29 -5.16 16.53
CA LEU A 420 -2.58 -5.58 15.96
C LEU A 420 -3.73 -5.29 16.93
N GLY A 421 -4.83 -4.74 16.41
CA GLY A 421 -6.05 -4.41 17.14
C GLY A 421 -7.05 -5.53 17.27
#